data_e86f8acfb1e04cb46a4b914fc20a0aa2
#
_entry.id   e86f8acfb1e04cb46a4b914fc20a0aa2
#
_cell.length_a   1.000
_cell.length_b   1.000
_cell.length_c   1.000
_cell.angle_alpha   90.00
_cell.angle_beta   90.00
_cell.angle_gamma   90.00
#
_symmetry.space_group_name_H-M   'P 1'
#
loop_
_entity.id
_entity.type
_entity.pdbx_description
1 polymer ?
#
loop_
_entity_poly.entity_id
_entity_poly.type
_entity_poly.pdbx_seq_one_letter_code
_entity_poly.pdbx_strand_id
1 'polypeptide(L)'
;MKSKITRYLLAVGACLFMAYAWYHGYIPIADGPYKARLRRALNLPILPGSVSIPAAGHESWTDYLLFIEVSIEPNQVPELLRGREFIRKELVRPDEVTETTYIEGYKGFTIAEHWHWEDQPPPSQNIDIGCWCNVWMNAAHDRVFIEYVAD
;
A
#
# COMPACT_ATOMS: atom_id res chain seq x y z
N MET A 1 -41.11 -18.98 -15.93
CA MET A 1 -39.73 -18.79 -16.44
C MET A 1 -39.10 -17.42 -16.09
N LYS A 2 -39.82 -16.29 -16.25
CA LYS A 2 -39.29 -14.93 -15.98
C LYS A 2 -38.70 -14.76 -14.56
N SER A 3 -39.29 -15.33 -13.51
CA SER A 3 -38.82 -15.16 -12.12
C SER A 3 -37.47 -15.83 -11.81
N LYS A 4 -37.15 -16.92 -12.51
CA LYS A 4 -35.85 -17.60 -12.30
C LYS A 4 -34.69 -16.78 -12.91
N ILE A 5 -34.90 -16.26 -14.15
CA ILE A 5 -33.89 -15.43 -14.82
C ILE A 5 -33.62 -14.16 -14.03
N THR A 6 -34.64 -13.51 -13.50
CA THR A 6 -34.46 -12.30 -12.65
C THR A 6 -33.62 -12.60 -11.37
N ARG A 7 -33.86 -13.75 -10.73
CA ARG A 7 -33.07 -14.17 -9.56
C ARG A 7 -31.61 -14.45 -9.90
N TYR A 8 -31.34 -15.08 -11.05
CA TYR A 8 -29.96 -15.28 -11.50
C TYR A 8 -29.25 -13.97 -11.82
N LEU A 9 -29.90 -13.03 -12.48
CA LEU A 9 -29.33 -11.71 -12.78
C LEU A 9 -29.04 -10.92 -11.51
N LEU A 10 -29.93 -10.97 -10.52
CA LEU A 10 -29.69 -10.33 -9.21
C LEU A 10 -28.51 -10.98 -8.47
N ALA A 11 -28.41 -12.31 -8.49
CA ALA A 11 -27.29 -13.01 -7.85
C ALA A 11 -25.94 -12.67 -8.52
N VAL A 12 -25.89 -12.66 -9.85
CA VAL A 12 -24.69 -12.28 -10.60
C VAL A 12 -24.32 -10.81 -10.31
N GLY A 13 -25.30 -9.90 -10.32
CA GLY A 13 -25.07 -8.49 -9.99
C GLY A 13 -24.53 -8.30 -8.57
N ALA A 14 -25.09 -9.02 -7.61
CA ALA A 14 -24.60 -8.99 -6.21
C ALA A 14 -23.15 -9.51 -6.10
N CYS A 15 -22.82 -10.61 -6.78
CA CYS A 15 -21.45 -11.16 -6.80
C CYS A 15 -20.46 -10.17 -7.43
N LEU A 16 -20.82 -9.54 -8.54
CA LEU A 16 -19.98 -8.53 -9.19
C LEU A 16 -19.79 -7.30 -8.30
N PHE A 17 -20.85 -6.84 -7.64
CA PHE A 17 -20.78 -5.72 -6.70
C PHE A 17 -19.89 -6.06 -5.49
N MET A 18 -20.04 -7.26 -4.93
CA MET A 18 -19.19 -7.73 -3.83
C MET A 18 -17.72 -7.83 -4.24
N ALA A 19 -17.45 -8.37 -5.43
CA ALA A 19 -16.10 -8.43 -5.98
C ALA A 19 -15.51 -7.03 -6.22
N TYR A 20 -16.30 -6.11 -6.75
CA TYR A 20 -15.92 -4.72 -6.93
C TYR A 20 -15.62 -4.03 -5.58
N ALA A 21 -16.54 -4.16 -4.61
CA ALA A 21 -16.40 -3.57 -3.29
C ALA A 21 -15.17 -4.15 -2.54
N TRP A 22 -14.91 -5.45 -2.68
CA TRP A 22 -13.72 -6.09 -2.15
C TRP A 22 -12.44 -5.59 -2.83
N TYR A 23 -12.45 -5.48 -4.16
CA TYR A 23 -11.30 -4.98 -4.94
C TYR A 23 -10.94 -3.55 -4.57
N HIS A 24 -11.93 -2.70 -4.30
CA HIS A 24 -11.73 -1.30 -3.89
C HIS A 24 -11.54 -1.11 -2.38
N GLY A 25 -11.56 -2.20 -1.59
CA GLY A 25 -11.32 -2.13 -0.15
C GLY A 25 -12.51 -1.65 0.69
N TYR A 26 -13.72 -1.54 0.10
CA TYR A 26 -14.94 -1.20 0.84
C TYR A 26 -15.43 -2.33 1.75
N ILE A 27 -14.97 -3.56 1.52
CA ILE A 27 -15.30 -4.72 2.35
C ILE A 27 -14.00 -5.22 2.97
N PRO A 28 -13.82 -5.11 4.30
CA PRO A 28 -12.61 -5.56 5.00
C PRO A 28 -12.60 -7.08 5.18
N ILE A 29 -12.79 -7.85 4.11
CA ILE A 29 -12.68 -9.30 4.17
C ILE A 29 -11.20 -9.66 4.11
N ALA A 30 -10.64 -9.98 5.26
CA ALA A 30 -9.35 -10.61 5.46
C ALA A 30 -8.20 -9.96 4.67
N ASP A 31 -8.00 -8.65 4.86
CA ASP A 31 -6.82 -7.92 4.33
C ASP A 31 -6.57 -8.10 2.80
N GLY A 32 -7.53 -8.58 2.11
CA GLY A 32 -7.63 -9.04 0.72
C GLY A 32 -6.69 -8.39 -0.30
N PRO A 33 -7.16 -7.44 -1.12
CA PRO A 33 -6.37 -6.91 -2.22
C PRO A 33 -5.18 -6.06 -1.76
N TYR A 34 -5.28 -5.38 -0.62
CA TYR A 34 -4.21 -4.53 -0.13
C TYR A 34 -3.02 -5.31 0.43
N LYS A 35 -3.20 -6.49 1.03
CA LYS A 35 -2.07 -7.37 1.37
C LYS A 35 -1.32 -7.85 0.13
N ALA A 36 -2.03 -8.20 -0.93
CA ALA A 36 -1.40 -8.58 -2.19
C ALA A 36 -0.64 -7.42 -2.83
N ARG A 37 -1.20 -6.21 -2.79
CA ARG A 37 -0.56 -4.98 -3.29
C ARG A 37 0.68 -4.62 -2.45
N LEU A 38 0.55 -4.69 -1.12
CA LEU A 38 1.66 -4.46 -0.20
C LEU A 38 2.82 -5.44 -0.45
N ARG A 39 2.53 -6.73 -0.61
CA ARG A 39 3.56 -7.73 -0.97
C ARG A 39 4.28 -7.36 -2.26
N ARG A 40 3.53 -6.91 -3.27
CA ARG A 40 4.11 -6.51 -4.56
C ARG A 40 4.96 -5.25 -4.40
N ALA A 41 4.44 -4.23 -3.72
CA ALA A 41 5.16 -2.98 -3.47
C ALA A 41 6.49 -3.22 -2.75
N LEU A 42 6.51 -4.11 -1.76
CA LEU A 42 7.70 -4.45 -0.98
C LEU A 42 8.52 -5.62 -1.57
N ASN A 43 8.08 -6.21 -2.68
CA ASN A 43 8.71 -7.38 -3.30
C ASN A 43 8.87 -8.57 -2.33
N LEU A 44 7.86 -8.83 -1.53
CA LEU A 44 7.87 -9.91 -0.54
C LEU A 44 7.04 -11.12 -1.02
N PRO A 45 7.52 -12.35 -0.86
CA PRO A 45 6.74 -13.55 -1.15
C PRO A 45 5.60 -13.73 -0.14
N ILE A 46 5.84 -13.40 1.12
CA ILE A 46 4.90 -13.50 2.24
C ILE A 46 5.09 -12.28 3.14
N LEU A 47 4.00 -11.72 3.64
CA LEU A 47 4.04 -10.67 4.66
C LEU A 47 4.35 -11.26 6.05
N PRO A 48 5.00 -10.48 6.93
CA PRO A 48 5.11 -10.84 8.35
C PRO A 48 3.75 -11.13 8.97
N GLY A 49 3.70 -12.07 9.92
CA GLY A 49 2.43 -12.59 10.46
C GLY A 49 1.59 -11.59 11.23
N SER A 50 2.23 -10.60 11.85
CA SER A 50 1.53 -9.55 12.63
C SER A 50 0.98 -8.40 11.77
N VAL A 51 1.25 -8.38 10.46
CA VAL A 51 0.82 -7.29 9.57
C VAL A 51 -0.70 -7.21 9.50
N SER A 52 -1.23 -6.07 9.91
CA SER A 52 -2.60 -5.63 9.64
C SER A 52 -2.60 -4.30 8.89
N ILE A 53 -3.67 -4.02 8.15
CA ILE A 53 -3.79 -2.83 7.31
C ILE A 53 -5.01 -2.05 7.77
N PRO A 54 -4.84 -1.08 8.70
CA PRO A 54 -5.94 -0.26 9.20
C PRO A 54 -6.46 0.74 8.17
N ALA A 55 -5.60 1.22 7.26
CA ALA A 55 -6.00 2.14 6.20
C ALA A 55 -5.20 1.89 4.92
N ALA A 56 -5.84 2.07 3.78
CA ALA A 56 -5.19 2.00 2.48
C ALA A 56 -6.01 2.75 1.42
N GLY A 57 -5.30 3.26 0.41
CA GLY A 57 -5.87 3.87 -0.77
C GLY A 57 -4.99 3.64 -1.98
N HIS A 58 -5.54 3.86 -3.17
CA HIS A 58 -4.78 3.86 -4.40
C HIS A 58 -5.39 4.83 -5.40
N GLU A 59 -4.54 5.40 -6.21
CA GLU A 59 -4.91 6.21 -7.36
C GLU A 59 -4.26 5.60 -8.61
N SER A 60 -4.95 5.66 -9.74
CA SER A 60 -4.44 5.14 -11.01
C SER A 60 -5.01 5.98 -12.16
N TRP A 61 -4.46 7.17 -12.37
CA TRP A 61 -4.82 7.99 -13.53
C TRP A 61 -3.78 7.84 -14.64
N THR A 62 -2.54 8.17 -14.36
CA THR A 62 -1.39 7.98 -15.23
C THR A 62 -0.42 6.98 -14.61
N ASP A 63 -0.18 7.13 -13.30
CA ASP A 63 0.73 6.32 -12.52
C ASP A 63 -0.05 5.56 -11.46
N TYR A 64 0.43 4.40 -11.09
CA TYR A 64 -0.16 3.63 -10.00
C TYR A 64 0.42 4.10 -8.68
N LEU A 65 -0.37 4.82 -7.90
CA LEU A 65 -0.01 5.31 -6.58
C LEU A 65 -0.76 4.52 -5.51
N LEU A 66 -0.02 3.92 -4.60
CA LEU A 66 -0.54 3.10 -3.52
C LEU A 66 -0.10 3.67 -2.18
N PHE A 67 -1.07 3.90 -1.29
CA PHE A 67 -0.84 4.31 0.09
C PHE A 67 -1.36 3.24 1.04
N ILE A 68 -0.53 2.78 1.96
CA ILE A 68 -0.92 1.78 2.96
C ILE A 68 -0.41 2.18 4.33
N GLU A 69 -1.30 2.24 5.31
CA GLU A 69 -0.94 2.20 6.72
C GLU A 69 -0.87 0.74 7.17
N VAL A 70 0.23 0.37 7.80
CA VAL A 70 0.50 -0.96 8.33
C VAL A 70 0.68 -0.87 9.83
N SER A 71 -0.03 -1.70 10.58
CA SER A 71 0.29 -2.00 11.97
C SER A 71 1.05 -3.32 12.03
N ILE A 72 2.16 -3.36 12.76
CA ILE A 72 3.10 -4.49 12.78
C ILE A 72 3.78 -4.59 14.14
N GLU A 73 4.17 -5.79 14.55
CA GLU A 73 5.07 -5.95 15.70
C GLU A 73 6.47 -5.41 15.37
N PRO A 74 7.09 -4.58 16.25
CA PRO A 74 8.37 -3.91 15.97
C PRO A 74 9.51 -4.86 15.59
N ASN A 75 9.53 -6.07 16.16
CA ASN A 75 10.53 -7.09 15.85
C ASN A 75 10.40 -7.69 14.44
N GLN A 76 9.26 -7.47 13.75
CA GLN A 76 9.01 -7.94 12.39
C GLN A 76 9.25 -6.87 11.31
N VAL A 77 9.57 -5.64 11.70
CA VAL A 77 9.89 -4.56 10.74
C VAL A 77 11.07 -4.91 9.82
N PRO A 78 12.18 -5.52 10.30
CA PRO A 78 13.25 -5.94 9.39
C PRO A 78 12.81 -6.94 8.32
N GLU A 79 11.83 -7.79 8.63
CA GLU A 79 11.25 -8.70 7.63
C GLU A 79 10.40 -7.97 6.59
N LEU A 80 9.72 -6.89 7.00
CA LEU A 80 8.95 -6.05 6.09
C LEU A 80 9.85 -5.34 5.07
N LEU A 81 11.04 -4.92 5.47
CA LEU A 81 11.98 -4.18 4.61
C LEU A 81 12.88 -5.06 3.75
N ARG A 82 12.97 -6.36 3.99
CA ARG A 82 13.99 -7.24 3.35
C ARG A 82 13.76 -7.50 1.85
N GLY A 83 12.57 -7.20 1.33
CA GLY A 83 12.23 -7.52 -0.05
C GLY A 83 12.86 -6.60 -1.10
N ARG A 84 13.40 -5.47 -0.66
CA ARG A 84 14.08 -4.47 -1.48
C ARG A 84 15.30 -3.91 -0.75
N GLU A 85 16.22 -3.32 -1.48
CA GLU A 85 17.40 -2.65 -0.93
C GLU A 85 17.04 -1.22 -0.50
N PHE A 86 16.31 -1.10 0.60
CA PHE A 86 15.92 0.19 1.15
C PHE A 86 17.13 0.95 1.71
N ILE A 87 17.21 2.23 1.40
CA ILE A 87 18.20 3.17 1.93
C ILE A 87 17.51 4.04 2.97
N ARG A 88 18.10 4.13 4.17
CA ARG A 88 17.64 5.05 5.21
C ARG A 88 17.96 6.48 4.79
N LYS A 89 16.94 7.33 4.76
CA LYS A 89 17.06 8.75 4.47
C LYS A 89 17.09 9.56 5.76
N GLU A 90 17.83 10.66 5.75
CA GLU A 90 17.69 11.66 6.83
C GLU A 90 16.30 12.28 6.75
N LEU A 91 15.67 12.47 7.91
CA LEU A 91 14.39 13.16 7.99
C LEU A 91 14.60 14.64 7.72
N VAL A 92 14.36 15.04 6.50
CA VAL A 92 14.34 16.45 6.13
C VAL A 92 12.96 16.96 6.53
N ARG A 93 12.87 17.59 7.68
CA ARG A 93 11.72 18.28 8.30
C ARG A 93 10.34 17.57 8.24
N PRO A 94 9.61 17.49 9.36
CA PRO A 94 8.27 16.90 9.41
C PRO A 94 7.24 17.58 8.48
N ASP A 95 7.49 18.80 8.08
CA ASP A 95 6.64 19.65 7.25
C ASP A 95 6.75 19.32 5.74
N GLU A 96 7.83 18.69 5.26
CA GLU A 96 7.97 18.28 3.86
C GLU A 96 7.20 17.01 3.52
N VAL A 97 6.79 16.24 4.52
CA VAL A 97 5.95 15.04 4.33
C VAL A 97 4.46 15.40 4.17
N THR A 98 4.12 16.67 4.32
CA THR A 98 2.74 17.16 4.29
C THR A 98 2.11 17.27 2.90
N GLU A 99 2.87 17.13 1.82
CA GLU A 99 2.30 17.18 0.46
C GLU A 99 1.69 15.85 0.00
N THR A 100 2.00 14.73 0.64
CA THR A 100 1.41 13.43 0.35
C THR A 100 0.20 13.08 1.21
N THR A 101 -0.57 14.06 1.65
CA THR A 101 -1.68 13.94 2.60
C THR A 101 -2.97 13.39 1.96
N TYR A 102 -2.94 12.22 1.37
CA TYR A 102 -4.19 11.57 0.92
C TYR A 102 -4.76 10.54 1.91
N ILE A 103 -4.10 10.26 3.02
CA ILE A 103 -4.61 9.34 4.03
C ILE A 103 -5.05 10.13 5.27
N GLU A 104 -6.35 10.12 5.59
CA GLU A 104 -6.89 10.72 6.82
C GLU A 104 -6.22 10.20 8.11
N GLY A 105 -5.62 9.01 8.07
CA GLY A 105 -4.87 8.38 9.16
C GLY A 105 -3.53 9.05 9.50
N TYR A 106 -3.03 9.94 8.64
CA TYR A 106 -1.74 10.63 8.85
C TYR A 106 -1.80 11.65 9.99
N LYS A 107 -2.98 12.12 10.36
CA LYS A 107 -3.16 13.05 11.49
C LYS A 107 -2.77 12.36 12.81
N GLY A 108 -1.65 12.83 13.40
CA GLY A 108 -1.13 12.29 14.67
C GLY A 108 -0.06 11.21 14.54
N PHE A 109 0.46 10.97 13.33
CA PHE A 109 1.63 10.14 13.12
C PHE A 109 2.91 10.99 13.19
N THR A 110 3.79 10.69 14.13
CA THR A 110 5.12 11.34 14.23
C THR A 110 6.14 10.43 13.57
N ILE A 111 6.72 10.87 12.48
CA ILE A 111 7.75 10.12 11.75
C ILE A 111 9.05 10.14 12.56
N ALA A 112 9.62 8.98 12.79
CA ALA A 112 10.92 8.79 13.41
C ALA A 112 11.97 8.24 12.44
N GLU A 113 11.55 7.51 11.42
CA GLU A 113 12.43 6.94 10.41
C GLU A 113 11.79 7.01 9.02
N HIS A 114 12.65 7.19 8.00
CA HIS A 114 12.28 7.16 6.60
C HIS A 114 13.23 6.23 5.83
N TRP A 115 12.65 5.31 5.09
CA TRP A 115 13.36 4.39 4.21
C TRP A 115 12.83 4.58 2.79
N HIS A 116 13.75 4.60 1.82
CA HIS A 116 13.45 4.83 0.43
C HIS A 116 14.06 3.73 -0.43
N TRP A 117 13.34 3.30 -1.42
CA TRP A 117 13.80 2.46 -2.50
C TRP A 117 13.33 3.03 -3.84
N GLU A 118 14.20 3.00 -4.82
CA GLU A 118 13.92 3.46 -6.17
C GLU A 118 14.55 2.48 -7.15
N ASP A 119 13.76 2.05 -8.15
CA ASP A 119 14.27 1.27 -9.26
C ASP A 119 14.84 2.25 -10.28
N GLN A 120 16.15 2.29 -10.41
CA GLN A 120 16.79 3.14 -11.39
C GLN A 120 16.76 2.41 -12.75
N PRO A 121 16.04 2.93 -13.75
CA PRO A 121 16.12 2.37 -15.10
C PRO A 121 17.55 2.44 -15.60
N PRO A 122 18.01 1.47 -16.40
CA PRO A 122 19.35 1.50 -16.96
C PRO A 122 19.54 2.80 -17.79
N PRO A 123 20.70 3.46 -17.71
CA PRO A 123 20.94 4.78 -18.29
C PRO A 123 20.78 4.85 -19.82
N SER A 124 20.52 3.74 -20.47
CA SER A 124 20.23 3.66 -21.92
C SER A 124 18.76 3.88 -22.28
N GLN A 125 17.85 3.92 -21.33
CA GLN A 125 16.44 4.19 -21.56
C GLN A 125 16.14 5.60 -21.10
N ASN A 126 15.90 6.48 -22.06
CA ASN A 126 15.47 7.87 -21.86
C ASN A 126 13.97 7.92 -21.44
N ILE A 127 13.56 7.05 -20.53
CA ILE A 127 12.18 6.90 -20.08
C ILE A 127 12.21 7.18 -18.58
N ASP A 128 11.60 8.29 -18.17
CA ASP A 128 11.35 8.65 -16.75
C ASP A 128 10.32 7.70 -16.10
N ILE A 129 10.44 6.40 -16.36
CA ILE A 129 9.59 5.37 -15.81
C ILE A 129 10.33 4.79 -14.62
N GLY A 130 10.04 5.27 -13.45
CA GLY A 130 10.65 4.82 -12.21
C GLY A 130 9.60 4.28 -11.24
N CYS A 131 9.84 3.08 -10.74
CA CYS A 131 9.11 2.62 -9.55
C CYS A 131 9.86 3.07 -8.30
N TRP A 132 9.16 3.63 -7.33
CA TRP A 132 9.76 3.95 -6.05
C TRP A 132 8.84 3.59 -4.87
N CYS A 133 9.44 3.43 -3.72
CA CYS A 133 8.74 3.09 -2.49
C CYS A 133 9.32 3.86 -1.32
N ASN A 134 8.48 4.61 -0.63
CA ASN A 134 8.79 5.24 0.64
C ASN A 134 8.15 4.45 1.78
N VAL A 135 8.89 4.30 2.86
CA VAL A 135 8.44 3.67 4.10
C VAL A 135 8.78 4.58 5.27
N TRP A 136 7.76 5.07 5.94
CA TRP A 136 7.91 5.90 7.14
C TRP A 136 7.45 5.14 8.37
N MET A 137 8.16 5.28 9.47
CA MET A 137 7.88 4.61 10.73
C MET A 137 7.79 5.59 11.88
N ASN A 138 6.91 5.28 12.83
CA ASN A 138 6.91 5.96 14.12
C ASN A 138 8.04 5.45 15.02
N ALA A 139 8.30 6.15 16.15
CA ALA A 139 9.38 5.81 17.08
C ALA A 139 9.18 4.44 17.76
N ALA A 140 7.95 3.95 17.87
CA ALA A 140 7.66 2.63 18.44
C ALA A 140 7.84 1.50 17.42
N HIS A 141 7.96 1.82 16.12
CA HIS A 141 8.01 0.87 15.00
C HIS A 141 6.80 -0.06 14.90
N ASP A 142 5.67 0.32 15.49
CA ASP A 142 4.42 -0.45 15.45
C ASP A 142 3.43 0.05 14.40
N ARG A 143 3.69 1.25 13.82
CA ARG A 143 2.94 1.84 12.72
C ARG A 143 3.90 2.24 11.60
N VAL A 144 3.58 1.81 10.41
CA VAL A 144 4.38 2.03 9.20
C VAL A 144 3.47 2.57 8.10
N PHE A 145 3.88 3.66 7.46
CA PHE A 145 3.25 4.15 6.24
C PHE A 145 4.09 3.79 5.03
N ILE A 146 3.43 3.30 4.01
CA ILE A 146 4.06 2.89 2.77
C ILE A 146 3.38 3.61 1.62
N GLU A 147 4.18 4.28 0.83
CA GLU A 147 3.81 4.89 -0.43
C GLU A 147 4.60 4.19 -1.52
N TYR A 148 3.90 3.70 -2.53
CA TYR A 148 4.51 3.02 -3.67
C TYR A 148 3.95 3.60 -4.96
N VAL A 149 4.86 3.99 -5.83
CA VAL A 149 4.55 4.45 -7.18
C VAL A 149 5.12 3.48 -8.20
N ALA A 150 4.34 3.15 -9.18
CA ALA A 150 4.74 2.39 -10.36
C ALA A 150 4.10 2.98 -11.60
N ASP A 151 4.91 3.22 -12.62
CA ASP A 151 4.47 3.57 -13.97
C ASP A 151 4.05 2.32 -14.77
#